data_9e8231751ad535942b9dd7ee008b9db7
#
_entry.id   9e8231751ad535942b9dd7ee008b9db7
#
_cell.length_a   1.000
_cell.length_b   1.000
_cell.length_c   1.000
_cell.angle_alpha   90.00
_cell.angle_beta   90.00
_cell.angle_gamma   90.00
#
_symmetry.space_group_name_H-M   'P 1'
#
loop_
_entity.id
_entity.type
_entity.pdbx_description
1 polymer ?
#
loop_
_entity_poly.entity_id
_entity_poly.type
_entity_poly.pdbx_seq_one_letter_code
_entity_poly.pdbx_strand_id
1 'polypeptide(L)'
;MIEEEEYFRVIEEHFLQKRGNPMLLNPKEWSLIHEWYDQSIPEEVVLRAIDRAFEKKAEDRLPLSLRYAGRLVKSELKKYVKSLEGKDQTKEPEAKNVGDYLKRLAENLENSCLQAQKAGNRALSEYLGKTHQRLSEEIVEPFLKDTCPNLQRVEHHLTTFEKEIEQVMLQMISDEQMHLFKEDAMRELKTFESKLDLAVYQEMLRRALIKSARRVYQIPRLSLFYM
;
A
#
# COMPACT_ATOMS: atom_id res chain seq x y z
N MET A 1 -1.82 -11.50 13.12
CA MET A 1 -2.68 -11.63 11.91
C MET A 1 -2.88 -10.21 11.40
N ILE A 2 -2.63 -9.98 10.14
CA ILE A 2 -2.87 -8.70 9.48
C ILE A 2 -4.39 -8.55 9.36
N GLU A 3 -4.91 -7.34 9.61
CA GLU A 3 -6.34 -7.10 9.42
C GLU A 3 -6.71 -7.26 7.94
N GLU A 4 -7.89 -7.78 7.67
CA GLU A 4 -8.36 -8.07 6.31
C GLU A 4 -8.23 -6.88 5.36
N GLU A 5 -8.62 -5.68 5.83
CA GLU A 5 -8.52 -4.45 5.05
C GLU A 5 -7.09 -4.11 4.60
N GLU A 6 -6.11 -4.37 5.47
CA GLU A 6 -4.71 -4.12 5.18
C GLU A 6 -4.17 -5.11 4.15
N TYR A 7 -4.51 -6.39 4.29
CA TYR A 7 -4.16 -7.43 3.34
C TYR A 7 -4.65 -7.10 1.93
N PHE A 8 -5.92 -6.70 1.82
CA PHE A 8 -6.52 -6.30 0.54
C PHE A 8 -5.81 -5.10 -0.07
N ARG A 9 -5.60 -4.08 0.73
CA ARG A 9 -4.96 -2.84 0.31
C ARG A 9 -3.58 -3.07 -0.28
N VAL A 10 -2.73 -3.81 0.44
CA VAL A 10 -1.36 -4.08 0.03
C VAL A 10 -1.33 -4.81 -1.33
N ILE A 11 -2.15 -5.84 -1.48
CA ILE A 11 -2.20 -6.62 -2.73
C ILE A 11 -2.75 -5.79 -3.89
N GLU A 12 -3.82 -5.03 -3.67
CA GLU A 12 -4.41 -4.16 -4.69
C GLU A 12 -3.40 -3.15 -5.21
N GLU A 13 -2.76 -2.43 -4.32
CA GLU A 13 -1.82 -1.38 -4.68
C GLU A 13 -0.61 -1.91 -5.43
N HIS A 14 -0.03 -2.99 -4.94
CA HIS A 14 1.10 -3.63 -5.59
C HIS A 14 0.74 -4.07 -7.02
N PHE A 15 -0.41 -4.70 -7.19
CA PHE A 15 -0.88 -5.11 -8.51
C PHE A 15 -1.16 -3.93 -9.44
N LEU A 16 -1.81 -2.87 -8.95
CA LEU A 16 -2.10 -1.66 -9.72
C LEU A 16 -0.82 -0.94 -10.15
N GLN A 17 0.17 -0.86 -9.25
CA GLN A 17 1.47 -0.28 -9.55
C GLN A 17 2.17 -1.04 -10.69
N LYS A 18 2.22 -2.36 -10.61
CA LYS A 18 2.84 -3.21 -11.65
C LYS A 18 2.08 -3.17 -12.97
N ARG A 19 0.76 -3.07 -12.93
CA ARG A 19 -0.09 -2.99 -14.12
C ARG A 19 0.05 -1.66 -14.87
N GLY A 20 0.49 -0.59 -14.19
CA GLY A 20 0.64 0.74 -14.77
C GLY A 20 -0.69 1.43 -15.13
N ASN A 21 -1.82 0.81 -14.84
CA ASN A 21 -3.16 1.32 -15.11
C ASN A 21 -3.89 1.58 -13.78
N PRO A 22 -4.37 2.81 -13.53
CA PRO A 22 -5.03 3.20 -12.27
C PRO A 22 -6.43 2.59 -12.06
N MET A 23 -6.93 1.80 -13.00
CA MET A 23 -8.25 1.18 -12.90
C MET A 23 -8.31 0.22 -11.70
N LEU A 24 -9.31 0.39 -10.84
CA LEU A 24 -9.56 -0.44 -9.66
C LEU A 24 -9.70 -1.93 -10.03
N LEU A 25 -9.48 -2.80 -9.04
CA LEU A 25 -9.74 -4.23 -9.18
C LEU A 25 -11.21 -4.49 -9.46
N ASN A 26 -11.49 -5.48 -10.30
CA ASN A 26 -12.86 -5.91 -10.52
C ASN A 26 -13.35 -6.84 -9.40
N PRO A 27 -14.69 -7.04 -9.24
CA PRO A 27 -15.24 -7.85 -8.15
C PRO A 27 -14.68 -9.29 -8.08
N LYS A 28 -14.32 -9.88 -9.22
CA LYS A 28 -13.74 -11.24 -9.25
C LYS A 28 -12.31 -11.27 -8.74
N GLU A 29 -11.57 -10.18 -8.91
CA GLU A 29 -10.23 -10.03 -8.37
C GLU A 29 -10.28 -9.80 -6.87
N TRP A 30 -11.27 -9.05 -6.39
CA TRP A 30 -11.57 -8.90 -4.97
C TRP A 30 -11.90 -10.24 -4.30
N SER A 31 -12.80 -11.03 -4.90
CA SER A 31 -13.13 -12.36 -4.40
C SER A 31 -11.90 -13.27 -4.33
N LEU A 32 -10.96 -13.12 -5.26
CA LEU A 32 -9.73 -13.89 -5.27
C LEU A 32 -8.80 -13.52 -4.12
N ILE A 33 -8.68 -12.22 -3.79
CA ILE A 33 -7.90 -11.77 -2.64
C ILE A 33 -8.53 -12.28 -1.34
N HIS A 34 -9.87 -12.22 -1.25
CA HIS A 34 -10.62 -12.75 -0.10
C HIS A 34 -10.36 -14.26 0.10
N GLU A 35 -10.40 -15.03 -0.99
CA GLU A 35 -10.06 -16.46 -0.94
C GLU A 35 -8.64 -16.71 -0.40
N TRP A 36 -7.66 -15.89 -0.77
CA TRP A 36 -6.29 -16.02 -0.25
C TRP A 36 -6.19 -15.64 1.23
N TYR A 37 -6.92 -14.62 1.65
CA TYR A 37 -7.00 -14.23 3.06
C TYR A 37 -7.62 -15.34 3.92
N ASP A 38 -8.76 -15.91 3.49
CA ASP A 38 -9.43 -17.02 4.16
C ASP A 38 -8.55 -18.27 4.28
N GLN A 39 -7.70 -18.50 3.26
CA GLN A 39 -6.72 -19.58 3.28
C GLN A 39 -5.47 -19.23 4.12
N SER A 40 -5.45 -18.10 4.79
CA SER A 40 -4.31 -17.62 5.59
C SER A 40 -2.99 -17.58 4.80
N ILE A 41 -3.06 -17.29 3.49
CA ILE A 41 -1.87 -17.15 2.65
C ILE A 41 -1.18 -15.82 3.02
N PRO A 42 0.12 -15.84 3.41
CA PRO A 42 0.83 -14.60 3.70
C PRO A 42 0.83 -13.66 2.51
N GLU A 43 0.64 -12.36 2.75
CA GLU A 43 0.64 -11.34 1.71
C GLU A 43 1.92 -11.36 0.86
N GLU A 44 3.08 -11.57 1.50
CA GLU A 44 4.37 -11.69 0.82
C GLU A 44 4.38 -12.76 -0.28
N VAL A 45 3.68 -13.86 -0.06
CA VAL A 45 3.56 -14.94 -1.04
C VAL A 45 2.76 -14.47 -2.24
N VAL A 46 1.70 -13.70 -2.01
CA VAL A 46 0.86 -13.14 -3.07
C VAL A 46 1.61 -12.07 -3.84
N LEU A 47 2.33 -11.18 -3.15
CA LEU A 47 3.14 -10.13 -3.78
C LEU A 47 4.22 -10.73 -4.68
N ARG A 48 4.96 -11.74 -4.21
CA ARG A 48 5.95 -12.46 -5.04
C ARG A 48 5.32 -13.14 -6.25
N ALA A 49 4.11 -13.68 -6.09
CA ALA A 49 3.40 -14.28 -7.21
C ALA A 49 2.98 -13.24 -8.26
N ILE A 50 2.59 -12.04 -7.81
CA ILE A 50 2.31 -10.89 -8.69
C ILE A 50 3.58 -10.50 -9.45
N ASP A 51 4.69 -10.23 -8.76
CA ASP A 51 5.96 -9.86 -9.39
C ASP A 51 6.37 -10.86 -10.47
N ARG A 52 6.33 -12.13 -10.14
CA ARG A 52 6.68 -13.20 -11.04
C ARG A 52 5.73 -13.35 -12.22
N ALA A 53 4.45 -12.96 -12.05
CA ALA A 53 3.50 -12.92 -13.15
C ALA A 53 3.86 -11.86 -14.19
N PHE A 54 4.42 -10.72 -13.72
CA PHE A 54 4.88 -9.64 -14.59
C PHE A 54 6.26 -9.91 -15.22
N GLU A 55 7.20 -10.52 -14.48
CA GLU A 55 8.52 -10.88 -15.00
C GLU A 55 8.46 -11.88 -16.17
N LYS A 56 7.49 -12.79 -16.16
CA LYS A 56 7.36 -13.85 -17.18
C LYS A 56 6.77 -13.39 -18.51
N LYS A 57 6.31 -12.15 -18.61
CA LYS A 57 5.65 -11.66 -19.83
C LYS A 57 6.44 -10.51 -20.44
N ALA A 58 6.58 -10.57 -21.79
CA ALA A 58 7.09 -9.46 -22.57
C ALA A 58 6.20 -8.21 -22.42
N GLU A 59 6.78 -7.02 -22.54
CA GLU A 59 6.13 -5.72 -22.32
C GLU A 59 4.79 -5.54 -23.04
N ASP A 60 4.63 -6.18 -24.20
CA ASP A 60 3.39 -6.11 -25.00
C ASP A 60 2.20 -6.93 -24.46
N ARG A 61 2.39 -7.72 -23.40
CA ARG A 61 1.36 -8.59 -22.84
C ARG A 61 1.34 -8.62 -21.32
N LEU A 62 1.34 -7.44 -20.68
CA LEU A 62 1.24 -7.33 -19.23
C LEU A 62 -0.04 -8.02 -18.70
N PRO A 63 0.02 -8.67 -17.52
CA PRO A 63 -1.15 -9.28 -16.92
C PRO A 63 -2.21 -8.22 -16.60
N LEU A 64 -3.31 -8.22 -17.34
CA LEU A 64 -4.42 -7.30 -17.10
C LEU A 64 -5.31 -7.71 -15.93
N SER A 65 -5.13 -8.94 -15.42
CA SER A 65 -5.96 -9.49 -14.34
C SER A 65 -5.13 -10.24 -13.31
N LEU A 66 -5.49 -10.04 -12.04
CA LEU A 66 -4.89 -10.71 -10.87
C LEU A 66 -4.97 -12.25 -10.93
N ARG A 67 -5.90 -12.80 -11.73
CA ARG A 67 -6.03 -14.25 -11.95
C ARG A 67 -4.76 -14.90 -12.50
N TYR A 68 -3.89 -14.15 -13.17
CA TYR A 68 -2.59 -14.67 -13.62
C TYR A 68 -1.67 -14.96 -12.45
N ALA A 69 -1.62 -14.06 -11.46
CA ALA A 69 -0.87 -14.29 -10.23
C ALA A 69 -1.44 -15.46 -9.42
N GLY A 70 -2.75 -15.65 -9.40
CA GLY A 70 -3.43 -16.73 -8.69
C GLY A 70 -2.91 -18.13 -9.04
N ARG A 71 -2.47 -18.34 -10.29
CA ARG A 71 -1.85 -19.61 -10.70
C ARG A 71 -0.47 -19.83 -10.09
N LEU A 72 0.22 -18.75 -9.74
CA LEU A 72 1.58 -18.78 -9.18
C LEU A 72 1.57 -18.82 -7.65
N VAL A 73 0.52 -18.31 -7.00
CA VAL A 73 0.41 -18.25 -5.53
C VAL A 73 0.66 -19.62 -4.90
N LYS A 74 0.06 -20.69 -5.43
CA LYS A 74 0.26 -22.05 -4.89
C LYS A 74 1.72 -22.51 -4.99
N SER A 75 2.43 -22.14 -6.05
CA SER A 75 3.84 -22.48 -6.22
C SER A 75 4.75 -21.67 -5.31
N GLU A 76 4.44 -20.40 -5.11
CA GLU A 76 5.20 -19.52 -4.21
C GLU A 76 4.93 -19.91 -2.74
N LEU A 77 3.69 -20.28 -2.39
CA LEU A 77 3.37 -20.81 -1.06
C LEU A 77 4.18 -22.06 -0.72
N LYS A 78 4.31 -23.01 -1.67
CA LYS A 78 5.15 -24.20 -1.48
C LYS A 78 6.62 -23.85 -1.22
N LYS A 79 7.15 -22.84 -1.89
CA LYS A 79 8.53 -22.37 -1.66
C LYS A 79 8.65 -21.68 -0.30
N TYR A 80 7.66 -20.88 0.06
CA TYR A 80 7.61 -20.21 1.35
C TYR A 80 7.62 -21.21 2.49
N VAL A 81 6.76 -22.24 2.44
CA VAL A 81 6.73 -23.30 3.45
C VAL A 81 8.07 -24.04 3.51
N LYS A 82 8.67 -24.39 2.37
CA LYS A 82 10.02 -25.00 2.35
C LYS A 82 11.11 -24.10 2.92
N SER A 83 11.00 -22.79 2.76
CA SER A 83 11.95 -21.84 3.35
C SER A 83 11.80 -21.72 4.87
N LEU A 84 10.61 -22.00 5.41
CA LEU A 84 10.39 -22.09 6.85
C LEU A 84 10.93 -23.39 7.45
N GLU A 85 10.92 -24.48 6.67
CA GLU A 85 11.47 -25.78 7.08
C GLU A 85 13.01 -25.87 6.96
N GLY A 86 13.60 -25.12 6.04
CA GLY A 86 15.05 -25.02 5.84
C GLY A 86 15.51 -23.62 6.23
N LYS A 87 16.33 -23.54 7.30
CA LYS A 87 17.10 -22.34 7.64
C LYS A 87 18.09 -22.01 6.51
N ASP A 88 17.59 -21.45 5.42
CA ASP A 88 18.43 -20.74 4.47
C ASP A 88 17.99 -19.27 4.45
N GLN A 89 18.90 -18.47 4.95
CA GLN A 89 18.82 -17.02 5.01
C GLN A 89 18.47 -16.48 3.61
N THR A 90 17.17 -16.20 3.40
CA THR A 90 16.81 -15.22 2.37
C THR A 90 17.48 -13.93 2.81
N LYS A 91 18.37 -13.41 1.98
CA LYS A 91 19.07 -12.15 2.19
C LYS A 91 18.02 -11.11 2.58
N GLU A 92 18.01 -10.75 3.87
CA GLU A 92 17.36 -9.53 4.30
C GLU A 92 17.92 -8.39 3.45
N PRO A 93 17.10 -7.45 2.98
CA PRO A 93 17.62 -6.28 2.27
C PRO A 93 18.72 -5.68 3.13
N GLU A 94 19.90 -5.44 2.54
CA GLU A 94 21.04 -4.92 3.28
C GLU A 94 20.59 -3.69 4.08
N ALA A 95 20.86 -3.66 5.37
CA ALA A 95 20.40 -2.60 6.28
C ALA A 95 20.70 -1.18 5.76
N LYS A 96 21.75 -1.03 4.94
CA LYS A 96 22.11 0.20 4.26
C LYS A 96 21.02 0.64 3.25
N ASN A 97 20.46 -0.28 2.47
CA ASN A 97 19.42 0.02 1.49
C ASN A 97 18.13 0.43 2.21
N VAL A 98 17.81 -0.20 3.34
CA VAL A 98 16.64 0.14 4.15
C VAL A 98 16.80 1.53 4.77
N GLY A 99 17.98 1.85 5.32
CA GLY A 99 18.26 3.17 5.89
C GLY A 99 18.11 4.30 4.86
N ASP A 100 18.61 4.10 3.65
CA ASP A 100 18.47 5.07 2.55
C ASP A 100 17.01 5.19 2.07
N TYR A 101 16.27 4.10 2.10
CA TYR A 101 14.84 4.13 1.81
C TYR A 101 14.05 4.90 2.87
N LEU A 102 14.29 4.66 4.16
CA LEU A 102 13.63 5.36 5.25
C LEU A 102 13.90 6.88 5.22
N LYS A 103 15.12 7.31 4.88
CA LYS A 103 15.44 8.72 4.67
C LYS A 103 14.60 9.32 3.53
N ARG A 104 14.59 8.66 2.36
CA ARG A 104 13.76 9.10 1.22
C ARG A 104 12.28 9.16 1.56
N LEU A 105 11.81 8.23 2.39
CA LEU A 105 10.44 8.22 2.84
C LEU A 105 10.11 9.44 3.70
N ALA A 106 11.00 9.81 4.62
CA ALA A 106 10.87 11.01 5.42
C ALA A 106 10.90 12.30 4.55
N GLU A 107 11.83 12.40 3.60
CA GLU A 107 11.90 13.50 2.64
C GLU A 107 10.62 13.63 1.78
N ASN A 108 10.07 12.50 1.34
CA ASN A 108 8.81 12.48 0.59
C ASN A 108 7.64 12.98 1.45
N LEU A 109 7.60 12.63 2.74
CA LEU A 109 6.58 13.10 3.64
C LEU A 109 6.70 14.61 3.93
N GLU A 110 7.92 15.13 4.03
CA GLU A 110 8.17 16.57 4.10
C GLU A 110 7.68 17.30 2.85
N ASN A 111 7.96 16.74 1.68
CA ASN A 111 7.43 17.28 0.41
C ASN A 111 5.90 17.29 0.38
N SER A 112 5.25 16.26 0.93
CA SER A 112 3.79 16.21 1.05
C SER A 112 3.25 17.31 1.96
N CYS A 113 3.96 17.63 3.05
CA CYS A 113 3.65 18.77 3.92
C CYS A 113 3.65 20.08 3.13
N LEU A 114 4.68 20.32 2.30
CA LEU A 114 4.78 21.49 1.44
C LEU A 114 3.68 21.53 0.36
N GLN A 115 3.30 20.40 -0.21
CA GLN A 115 2.20 20.31 -1.17
C GLN A 115 0.84 20.64 -0.52
N ALA A 116 0.58 20.11 0.68
CA ALA A 116 -0.63 20.45 1.44
C ALA A 116 -0.70 21.95 1.75
N GLN A 117 0.43 22.57 2.10
CA GLN A 117 0.53 24.00 2.33
C GLN A 117 0.23 24.83 1.06
N LYS A 118 0.81 24.44 -0.08
CA LYS A 118 0.55 25.08 -1.38
C LYS A 118 -0.91 24.95 -1.81
N ALA A 119 -1.55 23.84 -1.49
CA ALA A 119 -2.96 23.61 -1.74
C ALA A 119 -3.89 24.34 -0.75
N GLY A 120 -3.35 25.13 0.18
CA GLY A 120 -4.13 25.89 1.16
C GLY A 120 -4.65 25.05 2.34
N ASN A 121 -4.31 23.77 2.41
CA ASN A 121 -4.73 22.89 3.51
C ASN A 121 -3.73 22.94 4.66
N ARG A 122 -3.85 23.99 5.48
CA ARG A 122 -2.94 24.26 6.59
C ARG A 122 -3.01 23.16 7.67
N ALA A 123 -4.21 22.64 7.95
CA ALA A 123 -4.40 21.59 8.97
C ALA A 123 -3.67 20.30 8.59
N LEU A 124 -3.83 19.85 7.34
CA LEU A 124 -3.13 18.67 6.81
C LEU A 124 -1.63 18.89 6.77
N SER A 125 -1.18 20.08 6.34
CA SER A 125 0.25 20.43 6.31
C SER A 125 0.88 20.34 7.71
N GLU A 126 0.24 20.91 8.73
CA GLU A 126 0.73 20.85 10.12
C GLU A 126 0.78 19.41 10.64
N TYR A 127 -0.24 18.62 10.34
CA TYR A 127 -0.29 17.21 10.72
C TYR A 127 0.83 16.39 10.06
N LEU A 128 1.02 16.54 8.74
CA LEU A 128 2.09 15.85 8.01
C LEU A 128 3.48 16.27 8.50
N GLY A 129 3.67 17.54 8.84
CA GLY A 129 4.92 18.02 9.44
C GLY A 129 5.23 17.36 10.79
N LYS A 130 4.24 17.24 11.67
CA LYS A 130 4.39 16.51 12.95
C LYS A 130 4.68 15.02 12.71
N THR A 131 4.01 14.42 11.72
CA THR A 131 4.22 13.01 11.38
C THR A 131 5.61 12.78 10.80
N HIS A 132 6.11 13.69 9.95
CA HIS A 132 7.50 13.65 9.46
C HIS A 132 8.51 13.68 10.61
N GLN A 133 8.33 14.60 11.58
CA GLN A 133 9.20 14.69 12.74
C GLN A 133 9.17 13.40 13.55
N ARG A 134 8.00 12.87 13.87
CA ARG A 134 7.85 11.60 14.58
C ARG A 134 8.49 10.43 13.81
N LEU A 135 8.28 10.33 12.51
CA LEU A 135 8.89 9.30 11.67
C LEU A 135 10.41 9.35 11.76
N SER A 136 10.99 10.55 11.71
CA SER A 136 12.44 10.76 11.82
C SER A 136 12.99 10.36 13.19
N GLU A 137 12.34 10.80 14.26
CA GLU A 137 12.78 10.57 15.64
C GLU A 137 12.53 9.13 16.13
N GLU A 138 11.39 8.54 15.77
CA GLU A 138 10.95 7.23 16.30
C GLU A 138 11.44 6.04 15.43
N ILE A 139 11.70 6.26 14.13
CA ILE A 139 12.04 5.18 13.19
C ILE A 139 13.41 5.42 12.53
N VAL A 140 13.60 6.55 11.82
CA VAL A 140 14.78 6.75 10.97
C VAL A 140 16.07 6.83 11.81
N GLU A 141 16.09 7.71 12.81
CA GLU A 141 17.29 7.89 13.64
C GLU A 141 17.64 6.64 14.47
N PRO A 142 16.69 5.97 15.16
CA PRO A 142 16.99 4.73 15.86
C PRO A 142 17.48 3.63 14.92
N PHE A 143 16.88 3.50 13.75
CA PHE A 143 17.28 2.51 12.74
C PHE A 143 18.74 2.73 12.29
N LEU A 144 19.14 3.97 12.05
CA LEU A 144 20.50 4.29 11.59
C LEU A 144 21.57 4.12 12.69
N LYS A 145 21.17 4.14 13.96
CA LYS A 145 22.05 3.93 15.12
C LYS A 145 22.16 2.45 15.53
N ASP A 146 21.21 1.61 15.08
CA ASP A 146 21.18 0.19 15.44
C ASP A 146 22.08 -0.63 14.50
N THR A 147 22.88 -1.50 15.06
CA THR A 147 23.79 -2.39 14.32
C THR A 147 23.07 -3.63 13.76
N CYS A 148 21.91 -3.97 14.32
CA CYS A 148 21.12 -5.12 13.90
C CYS A 148 19.60 -4.81 14.02
N PRO A 149 19.08 -3.90 13.17
CA PRO A 149 17.71 -3.42 13.29
C PRO A 149 16.68 -4.51 12.97
N ASN A 150 15.63 -4.56 13.79
CA ASN A 150 14.51 -5.47 13.56
C ASN A 150 13.54 -4.87 12.52
N LEU A 151 13.59 -5.38 11.29
CA LEU A 151 12.76 -4.90 10.18
C LEU A 151 11.26 -5.09 10.40
N GLN A 152 10.84 -6.17 11.07
CA GLN A 152 9.42 -6.39 11.41
C GLN A 152 8.89 -5.30 12.34
N ARG A 153 9.72 -4.87 13.31
CA ARG A 153 9.35 -3.77 14.20
C ARG A 153 9.24 -2.46 13.45
N VAL A 154 10.16 -2.19 12.52
CA VAL A 154 10.11 -1.01 11.65
C VAL A 154 8.84 -1.00 10.82
N GLU A 155 8.51 -2.11 10.15
CA GLU A 155 7.30 -2.24 9.35
C GLU A 155 6.03 -2.04 10.18
N HIS A 156 5.98 -2.62 11.38
CA HIS A 156 4.84 -2.42 12.29
C HIS A 156 4.63 -0.94 12.65
N HIS A 157 5.71 -0.20 12.93
CA HIS A 157 5.64 1.23 13.21
C HIS A 157 5.18 2.01 11.96
N LEU A 158 5.75 1.71 10.77
CA LEU A 158 5.34 2.33 9.52
C LEU A 158 3.85 2.11 9.23
N THR A 159 3.36 0.90 9.41
CA THR A 159 1.94 0.56 9.29
C THR A 159 1.06 1.37 10.23
N THR A 160 1.51 1.60 11.47
CA THR A 160 0.78 2.42 12.43
C THR A 160 0.68 3.87 11.95
N PHE A 161 1.79 4.45 11.50
CA PHE A 161 1.79 5.80 10.91
C PHE A 161 0.91 5.87 9.66
N GLU A 162 0.92 4.85 8.82
CA GLU A 162 0.09 4.77 7.62
C GLU A 162 -1.39 4.86 7.96
N LYS A 163 -1.86 4.06 8.93
CA LYS A 163 -3.25 4.07 9.41
C LYS A 163 -3.65 5.43 9.99
N GLU A 164 -2.78 6.04 10.81
CA GLU A 164 -3.01 7.35 11.37
C GLU A 164 -3.17 8.42 10.27
N ILE A 165 -2.28 8.42 9.28
CA ILE A 165 -2.37 9.35 8.15
C ILE A 165 -3.68 9.17 7.38
N GLU A 166 -4.08 7.95 7.08
CA GLU A 166 -5.32 7.67 6.34
C GLU A 166 -6.57 8.17 7.07
N GLN A 167 -6.64 7.93 8.37
CA GLN A 167 -7.77 8.39 9.18
C GLN A 167 -7.88 9.92 9.23
N VAL A 168 -6.74 10.57 9.48
CA VAL A 168 -6.71 12.04 9.66
C VAL A 168 -6.84 12.75 8.31
N MET A 169 -6.23 12.22 7.26
CA MET A 169 -6.26 12.82 5.92
C MET A 169 -7.68 13.06 5.43
N LEU A 170 -8.57 12.06 5.53
CA LEU A 170 -9.95 12.20 5.08
C LEU A 170 -10.75 13.21 5.90
N GLN A 171 -10.38 13.41 7.17
CA GLN A 171 -11.04 14.41 8.05
C GLN A 171 -10.55 15.84 7.79
N MET A 172 -9.34 15.99 7.24
CA MET A 172 -8.72 17.30 7.02
C MET A 172 -8.85 17.82 5.58
N ILE A 173 -9.45 17.05 4.68
CA ILE A 173 -9.77 17.50 3.33
C ILE A 173 -10.95 18.48 3.40
N SER A 174 -10.86 19.60 2.67
CA SER A 174 -11.98 20.55 2.60
C SER A 174 -13.21 19.93 1.92
N ASP A 175 -14.40 20.39 2.28
CA ASP A 175 -15.65 19.89 1.72
C ASP A 175 -15.68 20.01 0.20
N GLU A 176 -15.12 21.08 -0.37
CA GLU A 176 -15.03 21.29 -1.81
C GLU A 176 -14.15 20.21 -2.49
N GLN A 177 -12.99 19.93 -1.94
CA GLN A 177 -12.09 18.90 -2.47
C GLN A 177 -12.67 17.49 -2.25
N MET A 178 -13.31 17.26 -1.11
CA MET A 178 -13.99 16.00 -0.83
C MET A 178 -15.11 15.74 -1.85
N HIS A 179 -15.85 16.77 -2.23
CA HIS A 179 -16.89 16.66 -3.27
C HIS A 179 -16.30 16.24 -4.60
N LEU A 180 -15.21 16.90 -5.04
CA LEU A 180 -14.52 16.53 -6.28
C LEU A 180 -13.99 15.09 -6.26
N PHE A 181 -13.39 14.67 -5.16
CA PHE A 181 -12.89 13.29 -5.03
C PHE A 181 -14.02 12.27 -5.04
N LYS A 182 -15.17 12.60 -4.43
CA LYS A 182 -16.37 11.74 -4.47
C LYS A 182 -16.92 11.61 -5.88
N GLU A 183 -17.01 12.71 -6.62
CA GLU A 183 -17.50 12.68 -8.01
C GLU A 183 -16.61 11.80 -8.90
N ASP A 184 -15.28 11.96 -8.80
CA ASP A 184 -14.33 11.15 -9.55
C ASP A 184 -14.41 9.68 -9.15
N ALA A 185 -14.44 9.38 -7.85
CA ALA A 185 -14.56 8.01 -7.35
C ALA A 185 -15.89 7.35 -7.75
N MET A 186 -17.01 8.08 -7.67
CA MET A 186 -18.31 7.58 -8.10
C MET A 186 -18.36 7.32 -9.61
N ARG A 187 -17.67 8.15 -10.40
CA ARG A 187 -17.55 7.96 -11.86
C ARG A 187 -16.77 6.66 -12.17
N GLU A 188 -15.67 6.41 -11.48
CA GLU A 188 -14.91 5.16 -11.61
C GLU A 188 -15.72 3.93 -11.18
N LEU A 189 -16.54 4.06 -10.12
CA LEU A 189 -17.29 2.96 -9.53
C LEU A 189 -18.69 2.74 -10.12
N LYS A 190 -19.16 3.63 -11.00
CA LYS A 190 -20.54 3.61 -11.55
C LYS A 190 -20.96 2.25 -12.16
N THR A 191 -20.03 1.55 -12.79
CA THR A 191 -20.29 0.25 -13.41
C THR A 191 -20.45 -0.88 -12.38
N PHE A 192 -20.06 -0.65 -11.14
CA PHE A 192 -20.07 -1.64 -10.06
C PHE A 192 -21.21 -1.41 -9.06
N GLU A 193 -21.81 -0.21 -9.03
CA GLU A 193 -22.82 0.20 -8.06
C GLU A 193 -24.00 -0.78 -7.95
N SER A 194 -24.47 -1.33 -9.09
CA SER A 194 -25.57 -2.29 -9.12
C SER A 194 -25.14 -3.76 -8.92
N LYS A 195 -23.84 -4.04 -8.79
CA LYS A 195 -23.30 -5.40 -8.78
C LYS A 195 -22.62 -5.78 -7.46
N LEU A 196 -22.46 -4.84 -6.56
CA LEU A 196 -21.77 -5.01 -5.30
C LEU A 196 -22.73 -4.83 -4.13
N ASP A 197 -22.46 -5.53 -3.05
CA ASP A 197 -23.08 -5.25 -1.77
C ASP A 197 -22.71 -3.84 -1.29
N LEU A 198 -23.62 -3.20 -0.57
CA LEU A 198 -23.46 -1.82 -0.11
C LEU A 198 -22.18 -1.62 0.70
N ALA A 199 -21.84 -2.56 1.58
CA ALA A 199 -20.63 -2.49 2.39
C ALA A 199 -19.35 -2.52 1.54
N VAL A 200 -19.29 -3.43 0.55
CA VAL A 200 -18.17 -3.53 -0.39
C VAL A 200 -18.06 -2.26 -1.25
N TYR A 201 -19.19 -1.73 -1.71
CA TYR A 201 -19.19 -0.49 -2.48
C TYR A 201 -18.67 0.70 -1.67
N GLN A 202 -19.09 0.82 -0.40
CA GLN A 202 -18.63 1.87 0.49
C GLN A 202 -17.12 1.78 0.76
N GLU A 203 -16.59 0.59 0.96
CA GLU A 203 -15.16 0.39 1.15
C GLU A 203 -14.37 0.73 -0.13
N MET A 204 -14.85 0.32 -1.29
CA MET A 204 -14.23 0.72 -2.57
C MET A 204 -14.24 2.23 -2.77
N LEU A 205 -15.34 2.89 -2.41
CA LEU A 205 -15.44 4.35 -2.46
C LEU A 205 -14.43 5.01 -1.51
N ARG A 206 -14.34 4.53 -0.26
CA ARG A 206 -13.37 5.02 0.72
C ARG A 206 -11.93 4.91 0.20
N ARG A 207 -11.56 3.76 -0.37
CA ARG A 207 -10.22 3.54 -0.94
C ARG A 207 -9.94 4.44 -2.14
N ALA A 208 -10.92 4.66 -3.01
CA ALA A 208 -10.79 5.57 -4.13
C ALA A 208 -10.57 7.01 -3.66
N LEU A 209 -11.23 7.44 -2.58
CA LEU A 209 -11.02 8.75 -1.96
C LEU A 209 -9.61 8.90 -1.39
N ILE A 210 -9.13 7.90 -0.63
CA ILE A 210 -7.76 7.88 -0.10
C ILE A 210 -6.74 7.97 -1.23
N LYS A 211 -6.92 7.19 -2.30
CA LYS A 211 -6.04 7.22 -3.48
C LYS A 211 -5.99 8.59 -4.13
N SER A 212 -7.15 9.24 -4.32
CA SER A 212 -7.23 10.58 -4.90
C SER A 212 -6.55 11.62 -4.02
N ALA A 213 -6.77 11.58 -2.72
CA ALA A 213 -6.13 12.48 -1.77
C ALA A 213 -4.60 12.31 -1.75
N ARG A 214 -4.10 11.08 -1.70
CA ARG A 214 -2.66 10.79 -1.76
C ARG A 214 -2.03 11.33 -3.04
N ARG A 215 -2.69 11.17 -4.18
CA ARG A 215 -2.21 11.69 -5.47
C ARG A 215 -2.09 13.21 -5.46
N VAL A 216 -3.10 13.90 -4.92
CA VAL A 216 -3.12 15.37 -4.91
C VAL A 216 -2.06 15.93 -3.96
N TYR A 217 -1.93 15.37 -2.77
CA TYR A 217 -0.96 15.83 -1.77
C TYR A 217 0.39 15.13 -1.85
N GLN A 218 0.57 14.19 -2.80
CA GLN A 218 1.78 13.38 -3.00
C GLN A 218 2.24 12.64 -1.72
N ILE A 219 1.27 12.16 -0.92
CA ILE A 219 1.55 11.48 0.34
C ILE A 219 2.10 10.07 0.02
N PRO A 220 3.33 9.73 0.46
CA PRO A 220 3.95 8.45 0.20
C PRO A 220 3.22 7.33 0.97
N ARG A 221 3.45 6.10 0.55
CA ARG A 221 3.10 4.91 1.33
C ARG A 221 4.19 4.63 2.34
N LEU A 222 3.79 4.43 3.59
CA LEU A 222 4.72 4.17 4.68
C LEU A 222 4.84 2.66 4.92
N SER A 223 5.62 1.98 4.08
CA SER A 223 5.90 0.57 4.23
C SER A 223 7.23 0.21 3.54
N LEU A 224 7.96 -0.74 4.08
CA LEU A 224 9.18 -1.29 3.48
C LEU A 224 8.90 -2.10 2.19
N PHE A 225 7.66 -2.47 1.95
CA PHE A 225 7.24 -3.16 0.73
C PHE A 225 7.43 -2.34 -0.56
N TYR A 226 7.50 -1.02 -0.44
CA TYR A 226 7.67 -0.11 -1.57
C TYR A 226 9.14 0.33 -1.77
N MET A 227 10.06 -0.40 -1.16
CA MET A 227 11.50 -0.15 -1.21
C MET A 227 12.12 -0.43 -2.60
#